data_442fa163aa5585c562986c4b724a54c3
#
_entry.id   442fa163aa5585c562986c4b724a54c3
#
_cell.length_a   1.000
_cell.length_b   1.000
_cell.length_c   1.000
_cell.angle_alpha   90.00
_cell.angle_beta   90.00
_cell.angle_gamma   90.00
#
_symmetry.space_group_name_H-M   'P 1'
#
loop_
_entity.id
_entity.type
_entity.pdbx_description
1 polymer ?
#
loop_
_entity_poly.entity_id
_entity_poly.type
_entity_poly.pdbx_seq_one_letter_code
_entity_poly.pdbx_strand_id
1 'polypeptide(L)'
;AMTGHIISNLLIHSLKINQANLFAKGSASLFLGEKAAGWIAYERQEFDQLNHLLVNNGESIPIITAQFKEYTMLEEDGSSKYLAGDKQLVALVKDFDTQTLFITKAIALANNESWLELSANLINLMAWIKEQIRVTQDFLGHELKEGLYVEDDDDDF
;
A
#
# COMPACT_ATOMS: atom_id res chain seq x y z
N ALA A 1 2.84 5.98 -16.05
CA ALA A 1 2.86 7.04 -15.06
C ALA A 1 2.15 6.66 -13.77
N MET A 2 0.81 6.54 -13.78
CA MET A 2 0.08 6.22 -12.54
C MET A 2 0.45 4.84 -11.97
N THR A 3 0.56 3.84 -12.82
CA THR A 3 0.97 2.48 -12.41
C THR A 3 2.40 2.42 -11.90
N GLY A 4 3.29 3.29 -12.39
CA GLY A 4 4.64 3.41 -11.85
C GLY A 4 4.66 3.83 -10.38
N HIS A 5 3.76 4.71 -9.98
CA HIS A 5 3.57 5.09 -8.57
C HIS A 5 3.10 3.90 -7.74
N ILE A 6 2.12 3.14 -8.25
CA ILE A 6 1.56 1.98 -7.55
C ILE A 6 2.63 0.90 -7.35
N ILE A 7 3.36 0.54 -8.40
CA ILE A 7 4.42 -0.47 -8.35
C ILE A 7 5.49 -0.05 -7.33
N SER A 8 5.91 1.21 -7.38
CA SER A 8 6.92 1.73 -6.45
C SER A 8 6.41 1.75 -5.01
N ASN A 9 5.15 2.13 -4.80
CA ASN A 9 4.54 2.12 -3.47
C ASN A 9 4.48 0.71 -2.87
N LEU A 10 4.16 -0.31 -3.67
CA LEU A 10 4.14 -1.69 -3.20
C LEU A 10 5.51 -2.13 -2.69
N LEU A 11 6.56 -1.83 -3.43
CA LEU A 11 7.92 -2.18 -3.03
C LEU A 11 8.33 -1.44 -1.74
N ILE A 12 8.16 -0.13 -1.72
CA ILE A 12 8.57 0.69 -0.57
C ILE A 12 7.75 0.33 0.68
N HIS A 13 6.44 0.10 0.52
CA HIS A 13 5.61 -0.31 1.65
C HIS A 13 6.06 -1.65 2.23
N SER A 14 6.44 -2.60 1.39
CA SER A 14 6.95 -3.90 1.85
C SER A 14 8.23 -3.74 2.69
N LEU A 15 9.11 -2.81 2.33
CA LEU A 15 10.29 -2.49 3.13
C LEU A 15 9.92 -1.84 4.47
N LYS A 16 8.92 -0.98 4.48
CA LYS A 16 8.43 -0.33 5.71
C LYS A 16 7.76 -1.34 6.64
N ILE A 17 7.00 -2.29 6.10
CA ILE A 17 6.44 -3.40 6.88
C ILE A 17 7.56 -4.22 7.52
N ASN A 18 8.60 -4.54 6.77
CA ASN A 18 9.75 -5.29 7.28
C ASN A 18 10.43 -4.54 8.44
N GLN A 19 10.64 -3.24 8.29
CA GLN A 19 11.21 -2.41 9.35
C GLN A 19 10.35 -2.43 10.60
N ALA A 20 9.04 -2.22 10.46
CA ALA A 20 8.12 -2.22 11.59
C ALA A 20 8.11 -3.60 12.30
N ASN A 21 8.11 -4.69 11.54
CA ASN A 21 8.14 -6.04 12.09
C ASN A 21 9.41 -6.30 12.91
N LEU A 22 10.54 -5.72 12.49
CA LEU A 22 11.82 -5.89 13.20
C LEU A 22 11.91 -5.07 14.48
N PHE A 23 11.29 -3.90 14.54
CA PHE A 23 11.51 -2.93 15.59
C PHE A 23 10.30 -2.60 16.45
N ALA A 24 9.09 -2.97 16.06
CA ALA A 24 7.90 -2.76 16.90
C ALA A 24 7.98 -3.60 18.17
N LYS A 25 7.49 -3.04 19.28
CA LYS A 25 7.48 -3.69 20.59
C LYS A 25 6.06 -3.78 21.13
N GLY A 26 5.90 -4.60 22.15
CA GLY A 26 4.61 -4.77 22.80
C GLY A 26 3.62 -5.56 21.95
N SER A 27 2.34 -5.26 22.09
CA SER A 27 1.27 -5.96 21.38
C SER A 27 1.38 -5.81 19.86
N ALA A 28 1.87 -4.67 19.37
CA ALA A 28 2.11 -4.46 17.94
C ALA A 28 3.11 -5.45 17.37
N SER A 29 4.11 -5.86 18.14
CA SER A 29 5.08 -6.89 17.72
C SER A 29 4.41 -8.24 17.48
N LEU A 30 3.45 -8.60 18.33
CA LEU A 30 2.70 -9.85 18.16
C LEU A 30 1.81 -9.79 16.91
N PHE A 31 1.12 -8.68 16.72
CA PHE A 31 0.29 -8.47 15.54
C PHE A 31 1.10 -8.57 14.25
N LEU A 32 2.23 -7.85 14.19
CA LEU A 32 3.11 -7.87 13.02
C LEU A 32 3.76 -9.23 12.81
N GLY A 33 4.08 -9.95 13.88
CA GLY A 33 4.60 -11.30 13.79
C GLY A 33 3.65 -12.25 13.07
N GLU A 34 2.34 -12.01 13.14
CA GLU A 34 1.34 -12.79 12.43
C GLU A 34 1.09 -12.29 11.00
N LYS A 35 1.16 -10.97 10.78
CA LYS A 35 0.70 -10.34 9.54
C LYS A 35 1.80 -10.01 8.53
N ALA A 36 2.99 -9.63 9.00
CA ALA A 36 3.99 -8.98 8.14
C ALA A 36 4.45 -9.87 6.98
N ALA A 37 4.73 -11.13 7.23
CA ALA A 37 5.21 -12.02 6.18
C ALA A 37 4.19 -12.18 5.05
N GLY A 38 2.91 -12.34 5.41
CA GLY A 38 1.83 -12.44 4.43
C GLY A 38 1.61 -11.13 3.67
N TRP A 39 1.71 -10.01 4.35
CA TRP A 39 1.61 -8.69 3.72
C TRP A 39 2.73 -8.46 2.69
N ILE A 40 3.95 -8.74 3.10
CA ILE A 40 5.12 -8.59 2.21
C ILE A 40 5.00 -9.52 1.01
N ALA A 41 4.62 -10.77 1.23
CA ALA A 41 4.46 -11.74 0.15
C ALA A 41 3.38 -11.30 -0.84
N TYR A 42 2.24 -10.81 -0.35
CA TYR A 42 1.16 -10.35 -1.21
C TYR A 42 1.58 -9.10 -2.02
N GLU A 43 2.19 -8.12 -1.38
CA GLU A 43 2.65 -6.91 -2.05
C GLU A 43 3.72 -7.23 -3.11
N ARG A 44 4.62 -8.18 -2.82
CA ARG A 44 5.61 -8.61 -3.77
C ARG A 44 5.00 -9.34 -4.95
N GLN A 45 4.01 -10.18 -4.72
CA GLN A 45 3.27 -10.86 -5.78
C GLN A 45 2.56 -9.85 -6.70
N GLU A 46 1.90 -8.86 -6.11
CA GLU A 46 1.24 -7.79 -6.87
C GLU A 46 2.24 -6.96 -7.66
N PHE A 47 3.38 -6.64 -7.06
CA PHE A 47 4.49 -5.98 -7.75
C PHE A 47 4.88 -6.75 -9.02
N ASP A 48 5.07 -8.05 -8.91
CA ASP A 48 5.44 -8.89 -10.04
C ASP A 48 4.32 -8.95 -11.10
N GLN A 49 3.07 -9.12 -10.68
CA GLN A 49 1.93 -9.20 -11.59
C GLN A 49 1.71 -7.90 -12.38
N LEU A 50 1.77 -6.76 -11.70
CA LEU A 50 1.62 -5.46 -12.36
C LEU A 50 2.76 -5.21 -13.35
N ASN A 51 3.98 -5.56 -13.00
CA ASN A 51 5.10 -5.46 -13.92
C ASN A 51 4.85 -6.26 -15.21
N HIS A 52 4.38 -7.50 -15.08
CA HIS A 52 4.08 -8.34 -16.24
C HIS A 52 2.95 -7.76 -17.10
N LEU A 53 1.88 -7.29 -16.47
CA LEU A 53 0.77 -6.68 -17.19
C LEU A 53 1.22 -5.47 -18.01
N LEU A 54 2.06 -4.61 -17.43
CA LEU A 54 2.53 -3.42 -18.12
C LEU A 54 3.51 -3.78 -19.24
N VAL A 55 4.48 -4.64 -18.98
CA VAL A 55 5.43 -5.07 -20.01
C VAL A 55 4.73 -5.76 -21.16
N ASN A 56 3.74 -6.61 -20.89
CA ASN A 56 2.96 -7.28 -21.93
C ASN A 56 2.14 -6.31 -22.78
N ASN A 57 1.85 -5.11 -22.25
CA ASN A 57 1.15 -4.06 -23.00
C ASN A 57 2.11 -3.03 -23.59
N GLY A 58 3.41 -3.28 -23.55
CA GLY A 58 4.42 -2.39 -24.13
C GLY A 58 4.71 -1.14 -23.30
N GLU A 59 4.29 -1.11 -22.03
CA GLU A 59 4.51 0.04 -21.16
C GLU A 59 5.88 0.00 -20.49
N SER A 60 6.39 1.19 -20.16
CA SER A 60 7.61 1.34 -19.35
C SER A 60 7.30 1.17 -17.87
N ILE A 61 8.21 0.56 -17.15
CA ILE A 61 8.11 0.35 -15.70
C ILE A 61 9.38 0.85 -14.99
N PRO A 62 9.28 1.20 -13.70
CA PRO A 62 10.50 1.42 -12.89
C PRO A 62 11.28 0.10 -12.75
N ILE A 63 12.59 0.14 -12.96
CA ILE A 63 13.44 -1.06 -12.93
C ILE A 63 14.71 -0.89 -12.10
N ILE A 64 15.06 0.33 -11.70
CA ILE A 64 16.24 0.59 -10.87
C ILE A 64 15.83 1.32 -9.60
N THR A 65 16.65 1.19 -8.57
CA THR A 65 16.37 1.73 -7.23
C THR A 65 16.01 3.22 -7.25
N ALA A 66 16.75 4.00 -8.04
CA ALA A 66 16.49 5.45 -8.14
C ALA A 66 15.09 5.75 -8.68
N GLN A 67 14.59 4.95 -9.62
CA GLN A 67 13.24 5.12 -10.17
C GLN A 67 12.16 4.79 -9.13
N PHE A 68 12.34 3.73 -8.35
CA PHE A 68 11.39 3.38 -7.28
C PHE A 68 11.31 4.50 -6.25
N LYS A 69 12.45 5.07 -5.87
CA LYS A 69 12.51 6.19 -4.95
C LYS A 69 11.83 7.44 -5.50
N GLU A 70 12.02 7.72 -6.79
CA GLU A 70 11.41 8.87 -7.46
C GLU A 70 9.89 8.73 -7.57
N TYR A 71 9.40 7.54 -7.91
CA TYR A 71 7.97 7.33 -8.18
C TYR A 71 7.14 7.01 -6.95
N THR A 72 7.76 6.54 -5.86
CA THR A 72 6.97 6.25 -4.66
C THR A 72 6.40 7.54 -4.06
N MET A 73 5.16 7.42 -3.57
CA MET A 73 4.48 8.48 -2.83
C MET A 73 4.55 8.25 -1.32
N LEU A 74 5.28 7.22 -0.90
CA LEU A 74 5.48 6.91 0.51
C LEU A 74 6.82 7.46 0.97
N GLU A 75 6.83 8.02 2.18
CA GLU A 75 8.04 8.54 2.79
C GLU A 75 8.72 7.46 3.64
N GLU A 76 10.04 7.41 3.58
CA GLU A 76 10.85 6.54 4.41
C GLU A 76 11.64 7.38 5.41
N ASP A 77 11.60 6.95 6.68
CA ASP A 77 12.35 7.58 7.76
C ASP A 77 12.95 6.50 8.65
N GLY A 78 14.27 6.42 8.69
CA GLY A 78 14.98 5.45 9.51
C GLY A 78 14.73 5.62 11.01
N SER A 79 14.33 6.81 11.45
CA SER A 79 13.98 7.06 12.85
C SER A 79 12.65 6.45 13.28
N SER A 80 11.83 5.98 12.32
CA SER A 80 10.53 5.35 12.59
C SER A 80 10.67 4.14 13.50
N LYS A 81 11.80 3.46 13.51
CA LYS A 81 12.07 2.32 14.40
C LYS A 81 11.99 2.68 15.89
N TYR A 82 12.12 3.95 16.24
CA TYR A 82 12.04 4.42 17.63
C TYR A 82 10.62 4.81 18.05
N LEU A 83 9.66 4.80 17.14
CA LEU A 83 8.26 5.05 17.50
C LEU A 83 7.70 3.91 18.34
N ALA A 84 6.73 4.24 19.20
CA ALA A 84 5.95 3.23 19.88
C ALA A 84 5.27 2.29 18.86
N GLY A 85 5.11 1.01 19.21
CA GLY A 85 4.59 0.00 18.28
C GLY A 85 3.26 0.37 17.65
N ASP A 86 2.32 0.90 18.43
CA ASP A 86 1.03 1.34 17.90
C ASP A 86 1.17 2.45 16.86
N LYS A 87 2.11 3.38 17.09
CA LYS A 87 2.40 4.45 16.13
C LYS A 87 3.02 3.92 14.85
N GLN A 88 3.82 2.86 14.93
CA GLN A 88 4.35 2.20 13.74
C GLN A 88 3.22 1.56 12.92
N LEU A 89 2.25 0.93 13.58
CA LEU A 89 1.06 0.38 12.90
C LEU A 89 0.21 1.49 12.28
N VAL A 90 0.01 2.60 12.98
CA VAL A 90 -0.71 3.77 12.43
C VAL A 90 -0.03 4.27 11.15
N ALA A 91 1.30 4.34 11.15
CA ALA A 91 2.05 4.76 9.96
C ALA A 91 1.85 3.79 8.79
N LEU A 92 1.86 2.48 9.04
CA LEU A 92 1.61 1.48 8.00
C LEU A 92 0.19 1.58 7.43
N VAL A 93 -0.80 1.84 8.28
CA VAL A 93 -2.20 2.03 7.85
C VAL A 93 -2.33 3.28 7.00
N LYS A 94 -1.69 4.37 7.37
CA LYS A 94 -1.68 5.60 6.56
C LYS A 94 -1.06 5.35 5.20
N ASP A 95 -0.01 4.56 5.13
CA ASP A 95 0.64 4.21 3.87
C ASP A 95 -0.25 3.29 3.01
N PHE A 96 -0.97 2.36 3.63
CA PHE A 96 -1.99 1.58 2.92
C PHE A 96 -3.06 2.51 2.33
N ASP A 97 -3.55 3.45 3.12
CA ASP A 97 -4.58 4.39 2.70
C ASP A 97 -4.12 5.29 1.56
N THR A 98 -2.89 5.79 1.65
CA THR A 98 -2.29 6.59 0.57
C THR A 98 -2.27 5.81 -0.74
N GLN A 99 -1.92 4.53 -0.69
CA GLN A 99 -1.91 3.69 -1.89
C GLN A 99 -3.29 3.61 -2.55
N THR A 100 -4.36 3.57 -1.77
CA THR A 100 -5.72 3.50 -2.32
C THR A 100 -6.07 4.69 -3.20
N LEU A 101 -5.52 5.86 -2.92
CA LEU A 101 -5.76 7.06 -3.72
C LEU A 101 -5.24 6.88 -5.15
N PHE A 102 -4.04 6.36 -5.29
CA PHE A 102 -3.43 6.13 -6.61
C PHE A 102 -4.08 4.97 -7.34
N ILE A 103 -4.43 3.91 -6.61
CA ILE A 103 -5.10 2.75 -7.19
C ILE A 103 -6.48 3.15 -7.74
N THR A 104 -7.24 3.96 -7.01
CA THR A 104 -8.54 4.47 -7.48
C THR A 104 -8.39 5.22 -8.81
N LYS A 105 -7.41 6.08 -8.92
CA LYS A 105 -7.14 6.84 -10.15
C LYS A 105 -6.73 5.92 -11.29
N ALA A 106 -5.89 4.93 -11.00
CA ALA A 106 -5.42 3.97 -12.00
C ALA A 106 -6.56 3.08 -12.52
N ILE A 107 -7.49 2.68 -11.65
CA ILE A 107 -8.67 1.92 -12.06
C ILE A 107 -9.51 2.74 -13.03
N ALA A 108 -9.75 4.01 -12.73
CA ALA A 108 -10.51 4.89 -13.61
C ALA A 108 -9.86 5.02 -14.99
N LEU A 109 -8.53 5.18 -15.04
CA LEU A 109 -7.77 5.27 -16.29
C LEU A 109 -7.82 3.95 -17.07
N ALA A 110 -7.64 2.83 -16.39
CA ALA A 110 -7.70 1.51 -17.02
C ALA A 110 -9.08 1.23 -17.62
N ASN A 111 -10.14 1.57 -16.90
CA ASN A 111 -11.51 1.44 -17.42
C ASN A 111 -11.75 2.34 -18.63
N ASN A 112 -11.24 3.56 -18.58
CA ASN A 112 -11.39 4.51 -19.68
C ASN A 112 -10.70 4.04 -20.96
N GLU A 113 -9.59 3.32 -20.82
CA GLU A 113 -8.86 2.73 -21.94
C GLU A 113 -9.30 1.32 -22.28
N SER A 114 -10.33 0.81 -21.63
CA SER A 114 -10.83 -0.57 -21.77
C SER A 114 -9.75 -1.62 -21.44
N TRP A 115 -8.81 -1.29 -20.59
CA TRP A 115 -7.77 -2.22 -20.14
C TRP A 115 -8.30 -3.04 -18.96
N LEU A 116 -9.08 -4.07 -19.28
CA LEU A 116 -9.86 -4.82 -18.31
C LEU A 116 -9.00 -5.66 -17.37
N GLU A 117 -7.92 -6.24 -17.87
CA GLU A 117 -7.01 -7.06 -17.05
C GLU A 117 -6.36 -6.23 -15.94
N LEU A 118 -5.89 -5.04 -16.27
CA LEU A 118 -5.31 -4.13 -15.30
C LEU A 118 -6.36 -3.66 -14.29
N SER A 119 -7.53 -3.27 -14.77
CA SER A 119 -8.63 -2.84 -13.90
C SER A 119 -9.01 -3.93 -12.91
N ALA A 120 -9.18 -5.17 -13.36
CA ALA A 120 -9.52 -6.30 -12.49
C ALA A 120 -8.45 -6.56 -11.42
N ASN A 121 -7.18 -6.53 -11.81
CA ASN A 121 -6.07 -6.71 -10.87
C ASN A 121 -6.06 -5.60 -9.81
N LEU A 122 -6.21 -4.36 -10.23
CA LEU A 122 -6.20 -3.20 -9.31
C LEU A 122 -7.40 -3.21 -8.38
N ILE A 123 -8.56 -3.65 -8.82
CA ILE A 123 -9.76 -3.79 -7.98
C ILE A 123 -9.51 -4.81 -6.87
N ASN A 124 -8.89 -5.95 -7.20
CA ASN A 124 -8.55 -6.97 -6.21
C ASN A 124 -7.51 -6.46 -5.21
N LEU A 125 -6.50 -5.73 -5.68
CA LEU A 125 -5.52 -5.10 -4.82
C LEU A 125 -6.17 -4.10 -3.86
N MET A 126 -7.08 -3.28 -4.36
CA MET A 126 -7.84 -2.33 -3.54
C MET A 126 -8.62 -3.04 -2.42
N ALA A 127 -9.32 -4.11 -2.76
CA ALA A 127 -10.10 -4.88 -1.79
C ALA A 127 -9.20 -5.48 -0.71
N TRP A 128 -8.04 -6.01 -1.10
CA TRP A 128 -7.07 -6.55 -0.16
C TRP A 128 -6.54 -5.48 0.80
N ILE A 129 -6.15 -4.32 0.27
CA ILE A 129 -5.64 -3.21 1.10
C ILE A 129 -6.70 -2.75 2.11
N LYS A 130 -7.93 -2.57 1.66
CA LYS A 130 -9.02 -2.16 2.54
C LYS A 130 -9.25 -3.14 3.68
N GLU A 131 -9.14 -4.44 3.41
CA GLU A 131 -9.24 -5.46 4.44
C GLU A 131 -8.10 -5.35 5.45
N GLN A 132 -6.86 -5.10 5.00
CA GLN A 132 -5.73 -4.96 5.91
C GLN A 132 -5.85 -3.69 6.77
N ILE A 133 -6.37 -2.61 6.21
CA ILE A 133 -6.68 -1.40 6.98
C ILE A 133 -7.70 -1.72 8.08
N ARG A 134 -8.78 -2.39 7.74
CA ARG A 134 -9.84 -2.74 8.70
C ARG A 134 -9.29 -3.59 9.84
N VAL A 135 -8.57 -4.65 9.51
CA VAL A 135 -8.01 -5.58 10.51
C VAL A 135 -7.04 -4.85 11.44
N THR A 136 -6.22 -3.97 10.90
CA THR A 136 -5.24 -3.22 11.70
C THR A 136 -5.92 -2.18 12.58
N GLN A 137 -6.91 -1.45 12.06
CA GLN A 137 -7.68 -0.49 12.85
C GLN A 137 -8.45 -1.19 13.98
N ASP A 138 -9.02 -2.36 13.71
CA ASP A 138 -9.69 -3.17 14.73
C ASP A 138 -8.71 -3.57 15.85
N PHE A 139 -7.51 -4.00 15.48
CA PHE A 139 -6.46 -4.32 16.45
C PHE A 139 -6.12 -3.11 17.33
N LEU A 140 -6.01 -1.93 16.70
CA LEU A 140 -5.68 -0.69 17.41
C LEU A 140 -6.83 -0.17 18.28
N GLY A 141 -8.04 -0.71 18.13
CA GLY A 141 -9.23 -0.18 18.77
C GLY A 141 -9.71 1.13 18.17
N HIS A 142 -9.37 1.37 16.91
CA HIS A 142 -9.71 2.59 16.19
C HIS A 142 -10.97 2.40 15.35
N GLU A 143 -11.68 3.50 15.08
CA GLU A 143 -12.65 3.53 14.02
C GLU A 143 -11.95 3.34 12.66
N LEU A 144 -12.69 2.86 11.66
CA LEU A 144 -12.12 2.49 10.37
C LEU A 144 -11.29 3.61 9.74
N LYS A 145 -11.76 4.85 9.80
CA LYS A 145 -11.13 6.01 9.19
C LYS A 145 -10.31 6.86 10.17
N GLU A 146 -10.18 6.42 11.40
CA GLU A 146 -9.49 7.19 12.43
C GLU A 146 -8.03 7.44 12.05
N GLY A 147 -7.62 8.71 12.08
CA GLY A 147 -6.25 9.10 11.72
C GLY A 147 -5.95 9.07 10.23
N LEU A 148 -6.91 8.69 9.38
CA LEU A 148 -6.75 8.68 7.93
C LEU A 148 -7.30 9.95 7.31
N TYR A 149 -6.86 10.23 6.07
CA TYR A 149 -7.39 11.34 5.31
C TYR A 149 -8.86 11.05 4.99
N VAL A 150 -9.72 11.93 5.46
CA VAL A 150 -11.14 11.92 5.08
C VAL A 150 -11.29 13.07 4.10
N GLU A 151 -11.63 12.76 2.85
CA GLU A 151 -12.05 13.80 1.94
C GLU A 151 -13.21 14.54 2.59
N ASP A 152 -13.09 15.87 2.63
CA ASP A 152 -14.15 16.75 3.05
C ASP A 152 -15.18 16.72 1.93
N ASP A 153 -15.96 15.67 1.93
CA ASP A 153 -16.82 15.35 0.83
C ASP A 153 -18.24 15.68 1.23
N ASP A 154 -18.74 16.75 0.67
CA ASP A 154 -20.17 17.07 0.72
C ASP A 154 -20.99 16.09 -0.12
N ASP A 155 -20.33 15.13 -0.78
CA ASP A 155 -20.99 14.10 -1.56
C ASP A 155 -21.39 12.95 -0.65
N ASP A 156 -22.48 13.14 0.00
CA ASP A 156 -23.15 12.05 0.69
C ASP A 156 -23.74 11.09 -0.32
N PHE A 157 -23.37 9.85 -0.15
CA PHE A 157 -24.19 8.83 -0.78
C PHE A 157 -25.57 8.86 -0.22
#